data_0ebacd95775709be990e5bc2c5e53a42
#
_entry.id   0ebacd95775709be990e5bc2c5e53a42
#
_cell.length_a   1.000
_cell.length_b   1.000
_cell.length_c   1.000
_cell.angle_alpha   90.00
_cell.angle_beta   90.00
_cell.angle_gamma   90.00
#
_symmetry.space_group_name_H-M   'P 1'
#
loop_
_entity.id
_entity.type
_entity.pdbx_description
1 polymer ?
#
loop_
_entity_poly.entity_id
_entity_poly.type
_entity_poly.pdbx_seq_one_letter_code
_entity_poly.pdbx_strand_id
1 'polypeptide(L)'
;MVDTILDAMSRVLVERGYAKTNTNLVAESAGISVGSLYQYFPNKDALIFALRERHVTRMLGLFEDVAAHIDAAGSLHSDFEALIGALVAAHLLEPELNRILEEEFPAYNLPVSTEIRQRFFDAIRRVLEKHRGSLTTPDLDVATFVVQRMLKALINAVVLTGPGGLSPGSVRPEILPAVIGYLTAPRQDWQA
;
A
#
# COMPACT_ATOMS: atom_id res chain seq x y z
N MET A 1 24.37 4.62 -3.67
CA MET A 1 24.46 5.56 -2.51
C MET A 1 23.08 5.85 -1.91
N VAL A 2 22.11 6.35 -2.67
CA VAL A 2 20.75 6.60 -2.14
C VAL A 2 20.16 5.34 -1.50
N ASP A 3 20.19 4.20 -2.18
CA ASP A 3 19.67 2.93 -1.63
C ASP A 3 20.39 2.51 -0.35
N THR A 4 21.72 2.67 -0.28
CA THR A 4 22.50 2.38 0.93
C THR A 4 22.04 3.22 2.13
N ILE A 5 21.77 4.51 1.89
CA ILE A 5 21.26 5.44 2.92
C ILE A 5 19.83 5.03 3.34
N LEU A 6 18.97 4.68 2.39
CA LEU A 6 17.59 4.27 2.70
C LEU A 6 17.53 2.90 3.39
N ASP A 7 18.45 1.98 3.08
CA ASP A 7 18.58 0.71 3.81
C ASP A 7 19.05 0.94 5.26
N ALA A 8 20.01 1.85 5.46
CA ALA A 8 20.43 2.25 6.79
C ALA A 8 19.30 2.94 7.56
N MET A 9 18.55 3.82 6.90
CA MET A 9 17.39 4.48 7.50
C MET A 9 16.32 3.47 7.92
N SER A 10 16.01 2.47 7.08
CA SER A 10 15.07 1.41 7.42
C SER A 10 15.50 0.64 8.68
N ARG A 11 16.77 0.20 8.74
CA ARG A 11 17.31 -0.50 9.92
C ARG A 11 17.21 0.33 11.19
N VAL A 12 17.71 1.57 11.14
CA VAL A 12 17.71 2.46 12.32
C VAL A 12 16.29 2.77 12.78
N LEU A 13 15.36 2.97 11.83
CA LEU A 13 13.95 3.24 12.12
C LEU A 13 13.28 2.04 12.81
N VAL A 14 13.49 0.84 12.31
CA VAL A 14 12.92 -0.40 12.90
C VAL A 14 13.51 -0.69 14.27
N GLU A 15 14.83 -0.50 14.45
CA GLU A 15 15.51 -0.79 15.72
C GLU A 15 15.19 0.22 16.82
N ARG A 16 15.00 1.51 16.48
CA ARG A 16 14.96 2.60 17.47
C ARG A 16 13.66 3.39 17.50
N GLY A 17 12.79 3.21 16.51
CA GLY A 17 11.60 4.03 16.31
C GLY A 17 11.94 5.45 15.83
N TYR A 18 10.95 6.19 15.37
CA TYR A 18 11.13 7.52 14.80
C TYR A 18 11.75 8.54 15.77
N ALA A 19 11.26 8.55 17.00
CA ALA A 19 11.69 9.55 17.99
C ALA A 19 13.21 9.50 18.28
N LYS A 20 13.83 8.32 18.24
CA LYS A 20 15.26 8.11 18.50
C LYS A 20 16.10 8.05 17.22
N THR A 21 15.49 8.09 16.05
CA THR A 21 16.18 8.12 14.76
C THR A 21 16.62 9.55 14.43
N ASN A 22 17.88 9.70 14.01
CA ASN A 22 18.45 10.96 13.52
C ASN A 22 19.44 10.72 12.38
N THR A 23 19.80 11.78 11.65
CA THR A 23 20.68 11.70 10.47
C THR A 23 22.09 11.20 10.79
N ASN A 24 22.62 11.45 12.00
CA ASN A 24 23.93 10.97 12.39
C ASN A 24 23.95 9.44 12.52
N LEU A 25 22.95 8.86 13.18
CA LEU A 25 22.81 7.41 13.29
C LEU A 25 22.62 6.73 11.92
N VAL A 26 21.87 7.39 11.03
CA VAL A 26 21.68 6.87 9.66
C VAL A 26 23.00 6.92 8.87
N ALA A 27 23.75 8.02 8.96
CA ALA A 27 25.06 8.15 8.30
C ALA A 27 26.05 7.10 8.82
N GLU A 28 26.13 6.92 10.14
CA GLU A 28 26.94 5.88 10.78
C GLU A 28 26.55 4.48 10.31
N SER A 29 25.26 4.14 10.32
CA SER A 29 24.73 2.85 9.86
C SER A 29 24.96 2.63 8.36
N ALA A 30 25.01 3.68 7.55
CA ALA A 30 25.31 3.65 6.12
C ALA A 30 26.82 3.59 5.81
N GLY A 31 27.69 3.80 6.82
CA GLY A 31 29.13 3.85 6.64
C GLY A 31 29.62 5.10 5.88
N ILE A 32 28.90 6.24 5.98
CA ILE A 32 29.23 7.47 5.29
C ILE A 32 29.34 8.66 6.26
N SER A 33 29.95 9.75 5.80
CA SER A 33 29.95 10.99 6.60
C SER A 33 28.55 11.63 6.62
N VAL A 34 28.24 12.33 7.72
CA VAL A 34 26.99 13.10 7.83
C VAL A 34 26.91 14.17 6.73
N GLY A 35 28.01 14.78 6.36
CA GLY A 35 28.09 15.73 5.24
C GLY A 35 27.72 15.10 3.90
N SER A 36 28.14 13.84 3.67
CA SER A 36 27.75 13.09 2.48
C SER A 36 26.24 12.76 2.46
N LEU A 37 25.66 12.44 3.61
CA LEU A 37 24.23 12.20 3.73
C LEU A 37 23.43 13.45 3.36
N TYR A 38 23.83 14.62 3.86
CA TYR A 38 23.13 15.88 3.59
C TYR A 38 23.19 16.33 2.12
N GLN A 39 24.11 15.80 1.31
CA GLN A 39 24.11 16.03 -0.14
C GLN A 39 22.91 15.36 -0.85
N TYR A 40 22.37 14.30 -0.28
CA TYR A 40 21.23 13.56 -0.83
C TYR A 40 19.91 13.90 -0.15
N PHE A 41 19.95 14.09 1.18
CA PHE A 41 18.76 14.31 1.99
C PHE A 41 18.96 15.46 2.95
N PRO A 42 18.26 16.60 2.78
CA PRO A 42 18.50 17.81 3.55
C PRO A 42 18.10 17.69 5.03
N ASN A 43 17.25 16.72 5.39
CA ASN A 43 16.77 16.51 6.74
C ASN A 43 16.20 15.09 6.92
N LYS A 44 15.80 14.76 8.15
CA LYS A 44 15.21 13.48 8.52
C LYS A 44 13.87 13.23 7.80
N ASP A 45 13.06 14.26 7.61
CA ASP A 45 11.75 14.12 6.97
C ASP A 45 11.89 13.75 5.48
N ALA A 46 12.88 14.30 4.79
CA ALA A 46 13.21 13.92 3.42
C ALA A 46 13.65 12.44 3.32
N LEU A 47 14.39 11.93 4.33
CA LEU A 47 14.76 10.52 4.42
C LEU A 47 13.53 9.62 4.62
N ILE A 48 12.63 9.98 5.53
CA ILE A 48 11.38 9.25 5.78
C ILE A 48 10.52 9.24 4.54
N PHE A 49 10.34 10.39 3.89
CA PHE A 49 9.56 10.49 2.66
C PHE A 49 10.12 9.56 1.57
N ALA A 50 11.41 9.62 1.31
CA ALA A 50 12.06 8.79 0.30
C ALA A 50 12.00 7.29 0.66
N LEU A 51 12.16 6.93 1.95
CA LEU A 51 12.01 5.55 2.42
C LEU A 51 10.59 5.04 2.18
N ARG A 52 9.57 5.86 2.51
CA ARG A 52 8.16 5.53 2.28
C ARG A 52 7.85 5.35 0.79
N GLU A 53 8.30 6.28 -0.07
CA GLU A 53 8.14 6.18 -1.53
C GLU A 53 8.74 4.87 -2.06
N ARG A 54 9.95 4.52 -1.63
CA ARG A 54 10.61 3.27 -2.01
C ARG A 54 9.83 2.04 -1.53
N HIS A 55 9.37 2.04 -0.27
CA HIS A 55 8.59 0.95 0.31
C HIS A 55 7.27 0.73 -0.45
N VAL A 56 6.49 1.80 -0.65
CA VAL A 56 5.22 1.72 -1.38
C VAL A 56 5.42 1.35 -2.85
N THR A 57 6.51 1.82 -3.49
CA THR A 57 6.85 1.43 -4.87
C THR A 57 7.13 -0.07 -5.00
N ARG A 58 7.84 -0.66 -4.03
CA ARG A 58 8.07 -2.11 -3.99
C ARG A 58 6.77 -2.90 -3.84
N MET A 59 5.91 -2.47 -2.92
CA MET A 59 4.59 -3.09 -2.71
C MET A 59 3.73 -2.99 -3.97
N LEU A 60 3.72 -1.83 -4.61
CA LEU A 60 2.98 -1.61 -5.85
C LEU A 60 3.50 -2.49 -6.99
N GLY A 61 4.82 -2.67 -7.12
CA GLY A 61 5.41 -3.55 -8.12
C GLY A 61 4.86 -4.97 -8.05
N LEU A 62 4.80 -5.57 -6.85
CA LEU A 62 4.21 -6.91 -6.66
C LEU A 62 2.73 -6.96 -7.04
N PHE A 63 1.99 -5.92 -6.71
CA PHE A 63 0.58 -5.82 -7.07
C PHE A 63 0.38 -5.69 -8.60
N GLU A 64 1.18 -4.85 -9.24
CA GLU A 64 1.15 -4.66 -10.70
C GLU A 64 1.56 -5.93 -11.46
N ASP A 65 2.54 -6.66 -10.95
CA ASP A 65 2.95 -7.95 -11.53
C ASP A 65 1.80 -8.95 -11.53
N VAL A 66 1.08 -9.08 -10.41
CA VAL A 66 -0.13 -9.94 -10.36
C VAL A 66 -1.22 -9.40 -11.28
N ALA A 67 -1.49 -8.09 -11.26
CA ALA A 67 -2.51 -7.48 -12.11
C ALA A 67 -2.22 -7.65 -13.61
N ALA A 68 -0.94 -7.67 -14.00
CA ALA A 68 -0.52 -7.88 -15.38
C ALA A 68 -0.64 -9.34 -15.86
N HIS A 69 -0.53 -10.30 -14.91
CA HIS A 69 -0.59 -11.74 -15.20
C HIS A 69 -1.98 -12.36 -14.94
N ILE A 70 -2.98 -11.55 -14.69
CA ILE A 70 -4.38 -12.01 -14.55
C ILE A 70 -4.81 -12.71 -15.85
N ASP A 71 -5.18 -13.99 -15.76
CA ASP A 71 -5.61 -14.80 -16.88
C ASP A 71 -6.82 -14.18 -17.58
N ALA A 72 -6.80 -14.12 -18.91
CA ALA A 72 -7.91 -13.62 -19.72
C ALA A 72 -9.23 -14.40 -19.45
N ALA A 73 -9.14 -15.69 -19.08
CA ALA A 73 -10.27 -16.55 -18.72
C ALA A 73 -10.67 -16.47 -17.24
N GLY A 74 -9.93 -15.73 -16.39
CA GLY A 74 -10.22 -15.60 -14.97
C GLY A 74 -11.56 -14.92 -14.69
N SER A 75 -12.20 -15.29 -13.58
CA SER A 75 -13.42 -14.66 -13.08
C SER A 75 -13.09 -13.39 -12.27
N LEU A 76 -14.08 -12.51 -12.11
CA LEU A 76 -13.95 -11.35 -11.21
C LEU A 76 -13.52 -11.78 -9.81
N HIS A 77 -14.06 -12.89 -9.30
CA HIS A 77 -13.72 -13.42 -7.97
C HIS A 77 -12.26 -13.88 -7.90
N SER A 78 -11.79 -14.73 -8.83
CA SER A 78 -10.41 -15.24 -8.82
C SER A 78 -9.38 -14.14 -9.02
N ASP A 79 -9.68 -13.14 -9.83
CA ASP A 79 -8.77 -12.01 -10.08
C ASP A 79 -8.63 -11.12 -8.86
N PHE A 80 -9.73 -10.80 -8.16
CA PHE A 80 -9.66 -10.05 -6.92
C PHE A 80 -9.07 -10.85 -5.76
N GLU A 81 -9.27 -12.17 -5.70
CA GLU A 81 -8.59 -13.04 -4.74
C GLU A 81 -7.07 -12.96 -4.90
N ALA A 82 -6.58 -13.04 -6.15
CA ALA A 82 -5.16 -12.91 -6.46
C ALA A 82 -4.60 -11.53 -6.07
N LEU A 83 -5.32 -10.45 -6.43
CA LEU A 83 -4.92 -9.07 -6.09
C LEU A 83 -4.88 -8.83 -4.57
N ILE A 84 -5.87 -9.30 -3.82
CA ILE A 84 -5.91 -9.20 -2.36
C ILE A 84 -4.76 -10.00 -1.76
N GLY A 85 -4.52 -11.21 -2.27
CA GLY A 85 -3.38 -12.03 -1.87
C GLY A 85 -2.04 -11.32 -2.07
N ALA A 86 -1.84 -10.70 -3.23
CA ALA A 86 -0.63 -9.92 -3.54
C ALA A 86 -0.44 -8.73 -2.59
N LEU A 87 -1.51 -7.99 -2.31
CA LEU A 87 -1.45 -6.85 -1.37
C LEU A 87 -1.12 -7.30 0.05
N VAL A 88 -1.73 -8.36 0.54
CA VAL A 88 -1.40 -8.93 1.87
C VAL A 88 0.05 -9.38 1.91
N ALA A 89 0.51 -10.12 0.88
CA ALA A 89 1.90 -10.57 0.80
C ALA A 89 2.89 -9.41 0.78
N ALA A 90 2.59 -8.35 0.01
CA ALA A 90 3.42 -7.15 -0.07
C ALA A 90 3.58 -6.46 1.29
N HIS A 91 2.52 -6.34 2.08
CA HIS A 91 2.58 -5.76 3.43
C HIS A 91 3.37 -6.63 4.42
N LEU A 92 3.46 -7.93 4.18
CA LEU A 92 4.19 -8.87 5.03
C LEU A 92 5.68 -9.02 4.67
N LEU A 93 6.17 -8.34 3.62
CA LEU A 93 7.61 -8.37 3.27
C LEU A 93 8.48 -7.67 4.32
N GLU A 94 8.06 -6.50 4.79
CA GLU A 94 8.75 -5.69 5.79
C GLU A 94 7.73 -5.23 6.85
N PRO A 95 7.18 -6.14 7.68
CA PRO A 95 6.00 -5.88 8.49
C PRO A 95 6.25 -4.79 9.54
N GLU A 96 7.41 -4.78 10.20
CA GLU A 96 7.76 -3.77 11.19
C GLU A 96 7.96 -2.37 10.55
N LEU A 97 8.61 -2.31 9.40
CA LEU A 97 8.74 -1.05 8.66
C LEU A 97 7.37 -0.54 8.22
N ASN A 98 6.54 -1.42 7.67
CA ASN A 98 5.18 -1.06 7.25
C ASN A 98 4.34 -0.54 8.42
N ARG A 99 4.39 -1.22 9.58
CA ARG A 99 3.70 -0.78 10.79
C ARG A 99 4.15 0.62 11.22
N ILE A 100 5.44 0.87 11.32
CA ILE A 100 5.98 2.18 11.70
C ILE A 100 5.54 3.27 10.70
N LEU A 101 5.64 3.00 9.41
CA LEU A 101 5.27 3.97 8.37
C LEU A 101 3.77 4.28 8.34
N GLU A 102 2.90 3.34 8.68
CA GLU A 102 1.45 3.55 8.72
C GLU A 102 0.97 4.15 10.05
N GLU A 103 1.55 3.75 11.19
CA GLU A 103 1.13 4.22 12.53
C GLU A 103 1.74 5.58 12.88
N GLU A 104 3.06 5.77 12.67
CA GLU A 104 3.76 6.99 13.03
C GLU A 104 3.68 8.08 11.95
N PHE A 105 3.46 7.67 10.68
CA PHE A 105 3.37 8.54 9.52
C PHE A 105 2.14 8.26 8.67
N PRO A 106 0.94 8.55 9.16
CA PRO A 106 -0.27 8.33 8.39
C PRO A 106 -0.25 9.08 7.06
N ALA A 107 -0.93 8.51 6.05
CA ALA A 107 -0.86 8.92 4.65
C ALA A 107 -1.19 10.41 4.39
N TYR A 108 -1.92 11.06 5.30
CA TYR A 108 -2.22 12.49 5.19
C TYR A 108 -1.06 13.38 5.63
N ASN A 109 -0.14 12.88 6.47
CA ASN A 109 1.05 13.64 6.92
C ASN A 109 2.22 13.46 5.94
N LEU A 110 2.35 12.27 5.34
CA LEU A 110 3.37 11.96 4.33
C LEU A 110 2.70 11.24 3.14
N PRO A 111 2.03 11.99 2.25
CA PRO A 111 1.37 11.38 1.10
C PRO A 111 2.41 10.80 0.15
N VAL A 112 2.13 9.60 -0.37
CA VAL A 112 2.89 9.07 -1.52
C VAL A 112 2.66 9.94 -2.76
N SER A 113 3.60 9.90 -3.71
CA SER A 113 3.53 10.68 -4.93
C SER A 113 2.23 10.46 -5.71
N THR A 114 1.86 11.43 -6.52
CA THR A 114 0.69 11.32 -7.41
C THR A 114 0.87 10.18 -8.40
N GLU A 115 2.09 9.96 -8.86
CA GLU A 115 2.44 8.88 -9.78
C GLU A 115 2.12 7.50 -9.18
N ILE A 116 2.57 7.21 -7.96
CA ILE A 116 2.29 5.93 -7.28
C ILE A 116 0.79 5.73 -7.09
N ARG A 117 0.06 6.78 -6.69
CA ARG A 117 -1.40 6.71 -6.54
C ARG A 117 -2.10 6.40 -7.86
N GLN A 118 -1.64 7.02 -8.96
CA GLN A 118 -2.20 6.79 -10.28
C GLN A 118 -1.93 5.37 -10.77
N ARG A 119 -0.71 4.87 -10.63
CA ARG A 119 -0.35 3.49 -11.01
C ARG A 119 -1.22 2.47 -10.30
N PHE A 120 -1.45 2.63 -8.99
CA PHE A 120 -2.33 1.74 -8.23
C PHE A 120 -3.78 1.82 -8.71
N PHE A 121 -4.27 3.03 -9.00
CA PHE A 121 -5.59 3.24 -9.58
C PHE A 121 -5.71 2.54 -10.95
N ASP A 122 -4.75 2.74 -11.84
CA ASP A 122 -4.76 2.19 -13.20
C ASP A 122 -4.69 0.66 -13.18
N ALA A 123 -3.96 0.06 -12.26
CA ALA A 123 -3.89 -1.39 -12.10
C ALA A 123 -5.26 -1.99 -11.71
N ILE A 124 -5.96 -1.41 -10.74
CA ILE A 124 -7.33 -1.84 -10.37
C ILE A 124 -8.29 -1.59 -11.54
N ARG A 125 -8.22 -0.42 -12.16
CA ARG A 125 -9.11 -0.04 -13.26
C ARG A 125 -9.05 -1.02 -14.43
N ARG A 126 -7.84 -1.48 -14.79
CA ARG A 126 -7.66 -2.50 -15.84
C ARG A 126 -8.39 -3.81 -15.53
N VAL A 127 -8.34 -4.25 -14.28
CA VAL A 127 -9.05 -5.47 -13.85
C VAL A 127 -10.56 -5.26 -13.89
N LEU A 128 -11.06 -4.12 -13.44
CA LEU A 128 -12.48 -3.80 -13.51
C LEU A 128 -12.97 -3.66 -14.96
N GLU A 129 -12.18 -3.06 -15.87
CA GLU A 129 -12.52 -2.97 -17.29
C GLU A 129 -12.68 -4.35 -17.94
N LYS A 130 -11.79 -5.30 -17.64
CA LYS A 130 -11.88 -6.68 -18.09
C LYS A 130 -13.25 -7.31 -17.72
N HIS A 131 -13.74 -6.99 -16.53
CA HIS A 131 -14.98 -7.57 -16.00
C HIS A 131 -16.21 -6.66 -16.11
N ARG A 132 -16.15 -5.61 -16.94
CA ARG A 132 -17.18 -4.56 -17.03
C ARG A 132 -18.61 -5.12 -17.17
N GLY A 133 -18.80 -6.21 -17.93
CA GLY A 133 -20.10 -6.85 -18.12
C GLY A 133 -20.68 -7.53 -16.87
N SER A 134 -19.87 -7.76 -15.84
CA SER A 134 -20.30 -8.35 -14.56
C SER A 134 -20.52 -7.31 -13.47
N LEU A 135 -20.22 -6.03 -13.75
CA LEU A 135 -20.33 -4.96 -12.78
C LEU A 135 -21.70 -4.27 -12.85
N THR A 136 -22.26 -3.93 -11.71
CA THR A 136 -23.51 -3.15 -11.61
C THR A 136 -23.27 -1.66 -11.55
N THR A 137 -22.01 -1.22 -11.36
CA THR A 137 -21.65 0.19 -11.32
C THR A 137 -21.53 0.78 -12.73
N PRO A 138 -22.22 1.90 -13.05
CA PRO A 138 -22.12 2.54 -14.36
C PRO A 138 -20.80 3.27 -14.57
N ASP A 139 -20.22 3.82 -13.50
CA ASP A 139 -19.00 4.62 -13.52
C ASP A 139 -17.82 3.80 -13.01
N LEU A 140 -16.92 3.46 -13.92
CA LEU A 140 -15.76 2.62 -13.62
C LEU A 140 -14.70 3.36 -12.80
N ASP A 141 -14.56 4.66 -12.97
CA ASP A 141 -13.57 5.45 -12.24
C ASP A 141 -14.00 5.62 -10.77
N VAL A 142 -15.30 5.81 -10.53
CA VAL A 142 -15.88 5.80 -9.18
C VAL A 142 -15.72 4.42 -8.54
N ALA A 143 -16.01 3.34 -9.27
CA ALA A 143 -15.81 1.98 -8.76
C ALA A 143 -14.36 1.71 -8.40
N THR A 144 -13.43 2.11 -9.27
CA THR A 144 -11.98 1.97 -9.03
C THR A 144 -11.56 2.72 -7.77
N PHE A 145 -12.00 3.96 -7.61
CA PHE A 145 -11.70 4.77 -6.42
C PHE A 145 -12.22 4.10 -5.14
N VAL A 146 -13.48 3.64 -5.13
CA VAL A 146 -14.08 2.99 -3.97
C VAL A 146 -13.34 1.71 -3.63
N VAL A 147 -13.10 0.83 -4.61
CA VAL A 147 -12.35 -0.43 -4.42
C VAL A 147 -10.94 -0.16 -3.88
N GLN A 148 -10.24 0.83 -4.44
CA GLN A 148 -8.92 1.23 -3.95
C GLN A 148 -8.96 1.62 -2.46
N ARG A 149 -9.98 2.39 -2.04
CA ARG A 149 -10.15 2.80 -0.64
C ARG A 149 -10.51 1.63 0.27
N MET A 150 -11.41 0.75 -0.19
CA MET A 150 -11.78 -0.48 0.53
C MET A 150 -10.56 -1.37 0.75
N LEU A 151 -9.81 -1.68 -0.31
CA LEU A 151 -8.62 -2.51 -0.24
C LEU A 151 -7.60 -1.92 0.74
N LYS A 152 -7.28 -0.63 0.62
CA LYS A 152 -6.33 0.01 1.53
C LYS A 152 -6.78 -0.09 2.99
N ALA A 153 -8.02 0.26 3.30
CA ALA A 153 -8.52 0.26 4.67
C ALA A 153 -8.58 -1.15 5.27
N LEU A 154 -9.11 -2.11 4.51
CA LEU A 154 -9.30 -3.48 4.99
C LEU A 154 -7.96 -4.24 5.10
N ILE A 155 -7.03 -4.04 4.18
CA ILE A 155 -5.70 -4.65 4.25
C ILE A 155 -4.88 -4.09 5.41
N ASN A 156 -4.93 -2.77 5.64
CA ASN A 156 -4.30 -2.19 6.82
C ASN A 156 -4.89 -2.79 8.12
N ALA A 157 -6.21 -3.03 8.17
CA ALA A 157 -6.83 -3.68 9.31
C ALA A 157 -6.40 -5.16 9.51
N VAL A 158 -5.95 -5.83 8.45
CA VAL A 158 -5.40 -7.21 8.52
C VAL A 158 -3.94 -7.21 8.99
N VAL A 159 -3.16 -6.20 8.59
CA VAL A 159 -1.71 -6.16 8.85
C VAL A 159 -1.40 -5.45 10.16
N LEU A 160 -2.16 -4.40 10.48
CA LEU A 160 -2.08 -3.65 11.72
C LEU A 160 -3.14 -4.17 12.69
N THR A 161 -2.88 -4.11 13.97
CA THR A 161 -3.87 -4.49 14.99
C THR A 161 -5.10 -3.57 14.88
N GLY A 162 -6.21 -4.12 14.40
CA GLY A 162 -7.44 -3.35 14.20
C GLY A 162 -8.05 -2.84 15.50
N PRO A 163 -8.91 -1.79 15.43
CA PRO A 163 -9.64 -1.28 16.59
C PRO A 163 -10.52 -2.38 17.20
N GLY A 164 -10.57 -2.45 18.52
CA GLY A 164 -11.40 -3.42 19.25
C GLY A 164 -10.84 -4.84 19.34
N GLY A 165 -9.54 -5.06 19.02
CA GLY A 165 -8.90 -6.36 19.20
C GLY A 165 -9.30 -7.41 18.14
N LEU A 166 -9.81 -6.98 16.99
CA LEU A 166 -10.08 -7.89 15.87
C LEU A 166 -8.77 -8.49 15.37
N SER A 167 -8.71 -9.81 15.27
CA SER A 167 -7.54 -10.48 14.74
C SER A 167 -7.45 -10.33 13.21
N PRO A 168 -6.24 -10.25 12.63
CA PRO A 168 -6.06 -10.28 11.18
C PRO A 168 -6.79 -11.45 10.51
N GLY A 169 -6.83 -12.60 11.16
CA GLY A 169 -7.49 -13.80 10.68
C GLY A 169 -9.01 -13.69 10.56
N SER A 170 -9.66 -12.83 11.36
CA SER A 170 -11.11 -12.62 11.26
C SER A 170 -11.51 -11.61 10.18
N VAL A 171 -10.64 -10.67 9.84
CA VAL A 171 -10.93 -9.63 8.83
C VAL A 171 -10.61 -10.12 7.40
N ARG A 172 -9.54 -10.87 7.23
CA ARG A 172 -9.09 -11.32 5.91
C ARG A 172 -10.14 -12.04 5.07
N PRO A 173 -10.96 -12.96 5.61
CA PRO A 173 -12.01 -13.64 4.83
C PRO A 173 -13.12 -12.71 4.33
N GLU A 174 -13.30 -11.55 4.99
CA GLU A 174 -14.38 -10.60 4.66
C GLU A 174 -14.02 -9.62 3.54
N ILE A 175 -12.73 -9.50 3.20
CA ILE A 175 -12.26 -8.50 2.22
C ILE A 175 -12.83 -8.80 0.83
N LEU A 176 -12.68 -10.03 0.37
CA LEU A 176 -13.13 -10.42 -0.97
C LEU A 176 -14.64 -10.34 -1.11
N PRO A 177 -15.47 -10.91 -0.19
CA PRO A 177 -16.92 -10.74 -0.25
C PRO A 177 -17.37 -9.27 -0.24
N ALA A 178 -16.74 -8.41 0.55
CA ALA A 178 -17.05 -6.99 0.61
C ALA A 178 -16.81 -6.29 -0.73
N VAL A 179 -15.67 -6.55 -1.37
CA VAL A 179 -15.31 -5.96 -2.68
C VAL A 179 -16.24 -6.48 -3.77
N ILE A 180 -16.45 -7.80 -3.85
CA ILE A 180 -17.33 -8.42 -4.86
C ILE A 180 -18.77 -7.95 -4.65
N GLY A 181 -19.26 -7.94 -3.40
CA GLY A 181 -20.60 -7.43 -3.08
C GLY A 181 -20.80 -5.98 -3.54
N TYR A 182 -19.84 -5.09 -3.28
CA TYR A 182 -19.89 -3.70 -3.78
C TYR A 182 -19.97 -3.63 -5.31
N LEU A 183 -19.23 -4.47 -6.02
CA LEU A 183 -19.13 -4.43 -7.48
C LEU A 183 -20.34 -5.04 -8.20
N THR A 184 -21.02 -6.03 -7.58
CA THR A 184 -22.05 -6.86 -8.23
C THR A 184 -23.44 -6.73 -7.61
N ALA A 185 -23.59 -6.12 -6.43
CA ALA A 185 -24.88 -5.95 -5.80
C ALA A 185 -25.80 -5.05 -6.65
N PRO A 186 -27.10 -5.38 -6.78
CA PRO A 186 -28.06 -4.50 -7.41
C PRO A 186 -28.05 -3.11 -6.76
N ARG A 187 -27.97 -2.07 -7.56
CA ARG A 187 -28.02 -0.69 -7.03
C ARG A 187 -29.47 -0.31 -6.76
N GLN A 188 -29.72 0.13 -5.54
CA GLN A 188 -30.93 0.86 -5.25
C GLN A 188 -30.71 2.32 -5.66
N ASP A 189 -31.67 2.89 -6.40
CA ASP A 189 -31.65 4.33 -6.71
C ASP A 189 -31.80 5.11 -5.40
N TRP A 190 -30.69 5.60 -4.87
CA TRP A 190 -30.73 6.58 -3.81
C TRP A 190 -31.12 7.90 -4.48
N GLN A 191 -32.42 8.17 -4.47
CA GLN A 191 -32.91 9.52 -4.79
C GLN A 191 -32.42 10.44 -3.64
N ALA A 192 -31.55 11.40 -4.00
CA ALA A 192 -31.09 12.44 -3.10
C ALA A 192 -32.20 13.45 -2.79
#